data_4b830d65454801047ed3454d8e0cf463
#
_entry.id   4b830d65454801047ed3454d8e0cf463
#
_cell.length_a   1.000
_cell.length_b   1.000
_cell.length_c   1.000
_cell.angle_alpha   90.00
_cell.angle_beta   90.00
_cell.angle_gamma   90.00
#
_symmetry.space_group_name_H-M   'P 1'
#
loop_
_entity.id
_entity.type
_entity.pdbx_description
1 polymer ?
#
loop_
_entity_poly.entity_id
_entity_poly.type
_entity_poly.pdbx_seq_one_letter_code
_entity_poly.pdbx_strand_id
1 'polypeptide(L)'
;EPGGSEHDWWRMGRFLKAAGVGHGDIVQNCFGYHLTPAGMIFESGARAVGAAVLPAGTGQTELQVAAARDVGVTAYAGTPDYLKVILDKADEMGIKLGITKAAVGGGALFPSLRQYYADRGITCLQCYATADLGNIAYESGAMEEMIVDEHVIVEIVTPGTGDPVAPGQVGEVVVTTLNPDYPLIRFATGDLSAVMAGESPCGRTNIRIKGWMGRADQTTKIKGMFVRPEQVAQLVAKHAEILRARVIAGRDGEMDTMTVKIEAASGDAARYAKSVADVLKLKGNIEVVAPGSLPNDGKVIEDTRSYG
;
A
#
# COMPACT_ATOMS: atom_id res chain seq x y z
N GLU A 1 -10.92 -12.28 -10.00
CA GLU A 1 -10.44 -11.11 -10.73
C GLU A 1 -10.09 -11.52 -12.14
N PRO A 2 -10.85 -11.09 -13.12
CA PRO A 2 -10.63 -11.48 -14.50
C PRO A 2 -9.44 -10.72 -15.08
N GLY A 3 -8.34 -11.39 -15.29
CA GLY A 3 -7.13 -10.85 -15.90
C GLY A 3 -6.90 -11.40 -17.31
N GLY A 4 -7.92 -11.56 -18.08
CA GLY A 4 -7.88 -12.33 -19.33
C GLY A 4 -7.71 -11.54 -20.62
N SER A 5 -7.50 -10.21 -20.57
CA SER A 5 -7.30 -9.44 -21.78
C SER A 5 -5.83 -9.49 -22.24
N GLU A 6 -5.60 -9.58 -23.55
CA GLU A 6 -4.26 -9.54 -24.15
C GLU A 6 -3.54 -8.20 -24.00
N HIS A 7 -4.27 -7.14 -23.69
CA HIS A 7 -3.73 -5.80 -23.52
C HIS A 7 -3.75 -5.42 -22.06
N ASP A 8 -2.93 -4.46 -21.66
CA ASP A 8 -2.77 -3.90 -20.30
C ASP A 8 -4.14 -3.56 -19.66
N TRP A 9 -4.88 -4.60 -19.29
CA TRP A 9 -6.25 -4.54 -18.79
C TRP A 9 -6.35 -3.72 -17.51
N TRP A 10 -5.31 -3.81 -16.67
CA TRP A 10 -5.21 -3.05 -15.42
C TRP A 10 -4.63 -1.64 -15.60
N ARG A 11 -4.26 -1.25 -16.84
CA ARG A 11 -3.77 0.09 -17.22
C ARG A 11 -2.47 0.51 -16.54
N MET A 12 -1.67 -0.47 -16.14
CA MET A 12 -0.41 -0.24 -15.45
C MET A 12 0.67 0.35 -16.35
N GLY A 13 0.57 0.19 -17.65
CA GLY A 13 1.50 0.74 -18.65
C GLY A 13 1.63 2.25 -18.58
N ARG A 14 0.56 2.97 -18.25
CA ARG A 14 0.60 4.43 -18.08
C ARG A 14 1.51 4.85 -16.93
N PHE A 15 1.39 4.16 -15.81
CA PHE A 15 2.26 4.38 -14.66
C PHE A 15 3.72 4.03 -14.98
N LEU A 16 3.97 2.87 -15.56
CA LEU A 16 5.31 2.45 -15.95
C LEU A 16 5.95 3.42 -16.95
N LYS A 17 5.16 3.92 -17.91
CA LYS A 17 5.61 4.97 -18.84
C LYS A 17 5.97 6.27 -18.11
N ALA A 18 5.16 6.68 -17.14
CA ALA A 18 5.43 7.86 -16.31
C ALA A 18 6.72 7.67 -15.48
N ALA A 19 7.00 6.46 -15.01
CA ALA A 19 8.24 6.08 -14.34
C ALA A 19 9.45 5.96 -15.29
N GLY A 20 9.28 6.25 -16.59
CA GLY A 20 10.32 6.22 -17.58
C GLY A 20 10.64 4.83 -18.14
N VAL A 21 9.83 3.82 -17.83
CA VAL A 21 9.98 2.47 -18.37
C VAL A 21 9.49 2.43 -19.83
N GLY A 22 10.19 1.72 -20.68
CA GLY A 22 9.83 1.60 -22.09
C GLY A 22 10.66 0.58 -22.85
N HIS A 23 10.64 0.70 -24.18
CA HIS A 23 11.41 -0.17 -25.06
C HIS A 23 12.90 -0.16 -24.70
N GLY A 24 13.49 -1.34 -24.61
CA GLY A 24 14.89 -1.52 -24.21
C GLY A 24 15.11 -1.70 -22.71
N ASP A 25 14.10 -1.47 -21.87
CA ASP A 25 14.19 -1.79 -20.44
C ASP A 25 13.93 -3.27 -20.18
N ILE A 26 14.57 -3.78 -19.14
CA ILE A 26 14.28 -5.08 -18.53
C ILE A 26 13.78 -4.82 -17.12
N VAL A 27 12.51 -5.13 -16.89
CA VAL A 27 11.84 -4.92 -15.59
C VAL A 27 11.94 -6.17 -14.74
N GLN A 28 12.60 -6.10 -13.60
CA GLN A 28 12.49 -7.12 -12.56
C GLN A 28 11.18 -6.92 -11.82
N ASN A 29 10.22 -7.81 -12.07
CA ASN A 29 8.91 -7.78 -11.42
C ASN A 29 8.90 -8.68 -10.19
N CYS A 30 8.92 -8.05 -9.01
CA CYS A 30 8.95 -8.71 -7.70
C CYS A 30 7.59 -8.85 -7.03
N PHE A 31 6.50 -8.54 -7.73
CA PHE A 31 5.17 -8.86 -7.25
C PHE A 31 4.87 -10.36 -7.38
N GLY A 32 4.04 -10.86 -6.47
CA GLY A 32 3.64 -12.27 -6.46
C GLY A 32 2.78 -12.65 -7.67
N TYR A 33 3.01 -13.86 -8.18
CA TYR A 33 2.23 -14.46 -9.28
C TYR A 33 1.31 -15.59 -8.80
N HIS A 34 1.45 -15.99 -7.54
CA HIS A 34 0.73 -17.13 -6.97
C HIS A 34 -0.51 -16.67 -6.20
N LEU A 35 -1.70 -17.04 -6.69
CA LEU A 35 -3.02 -16.72 -6.12
C LEU A 35 -3.24 -15.21 -5.87
N THR A 36 -2.62 -14.38 -6.69
CA THR A 36 -2.74 -12.91 -6.68
C THR A 36 -2.49 -12.37 -8.08
N PRO A 37 -3.19 -11.32 -8.52
CA PRO A 37 -2.98 -10.74 -9.85
C PRO A 37 -1.78 -9.78 -9.91
N ALA A 38 -1.17 -9.41 -8.77
CA ALA A 38 -0.20 -8.32 -8.70
C ALA A 38 0.98 -8.47 -9.69
N GLY A 39 1.55 -9.67 -9.81
CA GLY A 39 2.60 -9.95 -10.79
C GLY A 39 2.12 -9.76 -12.23
N MET A 40 0.94 -10.26 -12.56
CA MET A 40 0.34 -10.12 -13.90
C MET A 40 0.01 -8.66 -14.22
N ILE A 41 -0.46 -7.89 -13.23
CA ILE A 41 -0.78 -6.46 -13.36
C ILE A 41 0.44 -5.69 -13.87
N PHE A 42 1.56 -5.82 -13.19
CA PHE A 42 2.77 -5.09 -13.55
C PHE A 42 3.45 -5.66 -14.80
N GLU A 43 3.37 -6.98 -15.01
CA GLU A 43 3.89 -7.60 -16.24
C GLU A 43 3.15 -7.12 -17.49
N SER A 44 1.80 -7.11 -17.47
CA SER A 44 1.01 -6.62 -18.60
C SER A 44 1.35 -5.17 -18.94
N GLY A 45 1.47 -4.31 -17.92
CA GLY A 45 1.86 -2.93 -18.11
C GLY A 45 3.27 -2.76 -18.69
N ALA A 46 4.25 -3.53 -18.21
CA ALA A 46 5.62 -3.50 -18.72
C ALA A 46 5.68 -3.94 -20.19
N ARG A 47 4.97 -5.00 -20.55
CA ARG A 47 4.85 -5.46 -21.94
C ARG A 47 4.16 -4.42 -22.84
N ALA A 48 3.12 -3.75 -22.34
CA ALA A 48 2.40 -2.72 -23.09
C ALA A 48 3.26 -1.50 -23.43
N VAL A 49 4.28 -1.19 -22.63
CA VAL A 49 5.27 -0.13 -22.92
C VAL A 49 6.51 -0.63 -23.68
N GLY A 50 6.54 -1.90 -24.07
CA GLY A 50 7.60 -2.51 -24.87
C GLY A 50 8.84 -2.94 -24.06
N ALA A 51 8.74 -3.05 -22.75
CA ALA A 51 9.82 -3.56 -21.90
C ALA A 51 9.79 -5.10 -21.84
N ALA A 52 10.95 -5.70 -21.64
CA ALA A 52 11.08 -7.09 -21.26
C ALA A 52 10.82 -7.26 -19.76
N VAL A 53 10.38 -8.45 -19.33
CA VAL A 53 10.07 -8.72 -17.92
C VAL A 53 10.84 -9.95 -17.44
N LEU A 54 11.52 -9.78 -16.31
CA LEU A 54 12.01 -10.86 -15.46
C LEU A 54 10.94 -11.12 -14.38
N PRO A 55 10.15 -12.21 -14.46
CA PRO A 55 9.08 -12.50 -13.51
C PRO A 55 9.67 -13.11 -12.23
N ALA A 56 10.31 -12.28 -11.42
CA ALA A 56 11.10 -12.70 -10.27
C ALA A 56 10.23 -13.14 -9.07
N GLY A 57 9.03 -12.54 -8.92
CA GLY A 57 8.16 -12.82 -7.79
C GLY A 57 8.75 -12.38 -6.45
N THR A 58 8.36 -13.04 -5.37
CA THR A 58 8.77 -12.70 -4.01
C THR A 58 9.83 -13.68 -3.46
N GLY A 59 10.68 -13.22 -2.53
CA GLY A 59 11.66 -14.05 -1.83
C GLY A 59 12.91 -14.39 -2.66
N GLN A 60 13.72 -15.31 -2.18
CA GLN A 60 14.98 -15.78 -2.80
C GLN A 60 15.91 -14.62 -3.24
N THR A 61 16.15 -13.68 -2.35
CA THR A 61 16.79 -12.39 -2.66
C THR A 61 18.16 -12.54 -3.35
N GLU A 62 19.00 -13.49 -2.92
CA GLU A 62 20.31 -13.72 -3.55
C GLU A 62 20.18 -14.19 -4.99
N LEU A 63 19.23 -15.08 -5.28
CA LEU A 63 18.97 -15.55 -6.64
C LEU A 63 18.43 -14.40 -7.50
N GLN A 64 17.58 -13.54 -6.94
CA GLN A 64 17.06 -12.37 -7.63
C GLN A 64 18.16 -11.36 -7.96
N VAL A 65 19.10 -11.11 -7.06
CA VAL A 65 20.28 -10.26 -7.33
C VAL A 65 21.14 -10.84 -8.45
N ALA A 66 21.43 -12.14 -8.41
CA ALA A 66 22.21 -12.80 -9.44
C ALA A 66 21.53 -12.73 -10.81
N ALA A 67 20.23 -13.05 -10.86
CA ALA A 67 19.44 -12.98 -12.09
C ALA A 67 19.37 -11.56 -12.65
N ALA A 68 19.14 -10.56 -11.80
CA ALA A 68 19.09 -9.15 -12.20
C ALA A 68 20.41 -8.68 -12.84
N ARG A 69 21.55 -9.09 -12.27
CA ARG A 69 22.87 -8.84 -12.86
C ARG A 69 23.00 -9.52 -14.21
N ASP A 70 22.71 -10.82 -14.28
CA ASP A 70 23.01 -11.66 -15.44
C ASP A 70 22.17 -11.29 -16.67
N VAL A 71 20.91 -10.87 -16.46
CA VAL A 71 20.04 -10.41 -17.57
C VAL A 71 20.13 -8.89 -17.80
N GLY A 72 20.84 -8.14 -16.97
CA GLY A 72 21.01 -6.69 -17.13
C GLY A 72 19.73 -5.90 -16.83
N VAL A 73 19.09 -6.16 -15.70
CA VAL A 73 17.88 -5.43 -15.27
C VAL A 73 18.15 -3.93 -15.18
N THR A 74 17.26 -3.12 -15.74
CA THR A 74 17.33 -1.64 -15.75
C THR A 74 16.23 -0.99 -14.91
N ALA A 75 15.13 -1.70 -14.66
CA ALA A 75 13.99 -1.19 -13.94
C ALA A 75 13.42 -2.22 -12.93
N TYR A 76 12.79 -1.73 -11.89
CA TYR A 76 12.17 -2.52 -10.84
C TYR A 76 10.66 -2.29 -10.79
N ALA A 77 9.89 -3.35 -10.53
CA ALA A 77 8.48 -3.29 -10.16
C ALA A 77 8.26 -4.17 -8.92
N GLY A 78 7.67 -3.62 -7.85
CA GLY A 78 7.47 -4.33 -6.59
C GLY A 78 7.04 -3.42 -5.46
N THR A 79 7.09 -3.92 -4.22
CA THR A 79 6.87 -3.06 -3.06
C THR A 79 8.09 -2.16 -2.80
N PRO A 80 7.87 -0.96 -2.22
CA PRO A 80 8.98 -0.02 -2.00
C PRO A 80 10.08 -0.60 -1.11
N ASP A 81 9.73 -1.28 -0.04
CA ASP A 81 10.65 -1.86 0.93
C ASP A 81 11.50 -3.00 0.36
N TYR A 82 10.92 -3.83 -0.52
CA TYR A 82 11.63 -4.99 -1.06
C TYR A 82 12.75 -4.60 -2.05
N LEU A 83 12.61 -3.48 -2.76
CA LEU A 83 13.71 -2.94 -3.56
C LEU A 83 14.94 -2.64 -2.70
N LYS A 84 14.73 -2.07 -1.50
CA LYS A 84 15.84 -1.83 -0.56
C LYS A 84 16.52 -3.14 -0.17
N VAL A 85 15.74 -4.18 0.15
CA VAL A 85 16.27 -5.51 0.51
C VAL A 85 17.14 -6.08 -0.63
N ILE A 86 16.71 -5.92 -1.89
CA ILE A 86 17.48 -6.37 -3.06
C ILE A 86 18.79 -5.58 -3.20
N LEU A 87 18.73 -4.25 -3.05
CA LEU A 87 19.91 -3.39 -3.18
C LEU A 87 20.93 -3.62 -2.06
N ASP A 88 20.46 -3.75 -0.81
CA ASP A 88 21.33 -4.07 0.33
C ASP A 88 22.00 -5.45 0.14
N LYS A 89 21.25 -6.44 -0.35
CA LYS A 89 21.81 -7.76 -0.66
C LYS A 89 22.82 -7.70 -1.81
N ALA A 90 22.57 -6.89 -2.82
CA ALA A 90 23.53 -6.69 -3.92
C ALA A 90 24.83 -6.07 -3.41
N ASP A 91 24.75 -5.10 -2.49
CA ASP A 91 25.92 -4.50 -1.84
C ASP A 91 26.73 -5.56 -1.03
N GLU A 92 26.02 -6.40 -0.22
CA GLU A 92 26.65 -7.51 0.50
C GLU A 92 27.37 -8.51 -0.43
N MET A 93 26.81 -8.77 -1.60
CA MET A 93 27.38 -9.65 -2.62
C MET A 93 28.47 -8.99 -3.47
N GLY A 94 28.72 -7.69 -3.27
CA GLY A 94 29.65 -6.90 -4.12
C GLY A 94 29.16 -6.74 -5.56
N ILE A 95 27.86 -6.80 -5.80
CA ILE A 95 27.22 -6.72 -7.11
C ILE A 95 26.60 -5.34 -7.30
N LYS A 96 26.98 -4.64 -8.38
CA LYS A 96 26.30 -3.41 -8.79
C LYS A 96 25.22 -3.74 -9.81
N LEU A 97 23.97 -3.46 -9.45
CA LEU A 97 22.82 -3.61 -10.34
C LEU A 97 22.65 -2.37 -11.25
N GLY A 98 22.12 -2.58 -12.46
CA GLY A 98 21.83 -1.53 -13.44
C GLY A 98 20.49 -0.82 -13.25
N ILE A 99 19.81 -1.01 -12.12
CA ILE A 99 18.49 -0.43 -11.85
C ILE A 99 18.62 1.09 -11.70
N THR A 100 17.91 1.83 -12.55
CA THR A 100 17.83 3.30 -12.49
C THR A 100 16.40 3.82 -12.34
N LYS A 101 15.41 2.94 -12.48
CA LYS A 101 13.99 3.27 -12.47
C LYS A 101 13.26 2.28 -11.55
N ALA A 102 12.32 2.77 -10.76
CA ALA A 102 11.49 1.92 -9.92
C ALA A 102 10.03 2.38 -9.98
N ALA A 103 9.14 1.44 -10.23
CA ALA A 103 7.70 1.61 -10.22
C ALA A 103 7.14 0.78 -9.06
N VAL A 104 6.77 1.45 -7.96
CA VAL A 104 6.40 0.77 -6.72
C VAL A 104 4.93 0.93 -6.36
N GLY A 105 4.37 -0.05 -5.66
CA GLY A 105 3.00 -0.04 -5.19
C GLY A 105 2.77 -1.07 -4.09
N GLY A 106 1.55 -1.15 -3.57
CA GLY A 106 1.16 -2.11 -2.53
C GLY A 106 1.78 -1.85 -1.15
N GLY A 107 2.53 -0.78 -0.97
CA GLY A 107 3.12 -0.31 0.28
C GLY A 107 3.41 1.18 0.22
N ALA A 108 3.63 1.81 1.38
CA ALA A 108 3.97 3.21 1.45
C ALA A 108 5.45 3.45 1.06
N LEU A 109 5.68 4.42 0.19
CA LEU A 109 7.01 4.91 -0.13
C LEU A 109 7.34 6.09 0.78
N PHE A 110 8.02 5.81 1.89
CA PHE A 110 8.40 6.85 2.86
C PHE A 110 9.48 7.79 2.30
N PRO A 111 9.52 9.05 2.77
CA PRO A 111 10.51 10.03 2.33
C PRO A 111 11.96 9.55 2.50
N SER A 112 12.27 8.89 3.62
CA SER A 112 13.60 8.30 3.86
C SER A 112 13.99 7.26 2.83
N LEU A 113 13.03 6.41 2.45
CA LEU A 113 13.24 5.38 1.45
C LEU A 113 13.36 5.96 0.03
N ARG A 114 12.56 6.98 -0.27
CA ARG A 114 12.68 7.74 -1.53
C ARG A 114 14.05 8.39 -1.66
N GLN A 115 14.55 9.00 -0.56
CA GLN A 115 15.88 9.60 -0.53
C GLN A 115 16.98 8.54 -0.74
N TYR A 116 16.88 7.38 -0.06
CA TYR A 116 17.81 6.27 -0.25
C TYR A 116 17.93 5.83 -1.72
N TYR A 117 16.80 5.81 -2.46
CA TYR A 117 16.82 5.49 -3.90
C TYR A 117 17.41 6.62 -4.73
N ALA A 118 17.06 7.86 -4.42
CA ALA A 118 17.61 9.03 -5.11
C ALA A 118 19.13 9.12 -4.98
N ASP A 119 19.68 8.85 -3.78
CA ASP A 119 21.12 8.84 -3.53
C ASP A 119 21.86 7.76 -4.33
N ARG A 120 21.14 6.69 -4.74
CA ARG A 120 21.63 5.63 -5.61
C ARG A 120 21.39 5.89 -7.12
N GLY A 121 20.84 7.05 -7.47
CA GLY A 121 20.50 7.41 -8.86
C GLY A 121 19.26 6.68 -9.39
N ILE A 122 18.39 6.19 -8.52
CA ILE A 122 17.16 5.49 -8.89
C ILE A 122 15.97 6.45 -8.76
N THR A 123 15.29 6.72 -9.88
CA THR A 123 14.01 7.42 -9.87
C THR A 123 12.91 6.45 -9.46
N CYS A 124 12.33 6.67 -8.29
CA CYS A 124 11.29 5.80 -7.73
C CYS A 124 9.95 6.54 -7.68
N LEU A 125 8.97 6.05 -8.42
CA LEU A 125 7.59 6.55 -8.43
C LEU A 125 6.64 5.50 -7.88
N GLN A 126 5.55 5.95 -7.25
CA GLN A 126 4.56 5.06 -6.66
C GLN A 126 3.20 5.17 -7.35
N CYS A 127 2.40 4.10 -7.25
CA CYS A 127 1.00 4.09 -7.67
C CYS A 127 0.07 3.70 -6.52
N TYR A 128 -1.18 4.09 -6.68
CA TYR A 128 -2.32 3.59 -5.93
C TYR A 128 -3.15 2.70 -6.84
N ALA A 129 -3.19 1.42 -6.51
CA ALA A 129 -3.86 0.38 -7.28
C ALA A 129 -4.45 -0.69 -6.36
N THR A 130 -5.49 -1.35 -6.82
CA THR A 130 -6.04 -2.56 -6.16
C THR A 130 -6.11 -3.72 -7.15
N ALA A 131 -6.24 -4.93 -6.63
CA ALA A 131 -6.40 -6.12 -7.44
C ALA A 131 -7.65 -6.06 -8.35
N ASP A 132 -8.75 -5.52 -7.82
CA ASP A 132 -10.04 -5.44 -8.51
C ASP A 132 -10.10 -4.31 -9.54
N LEU A 133 -9.57 -3.14 -9.17
CA LEU A 133 -9.67 -1.92 -9.97
C LEU A 133 -8.50 -1.72 -10.94
N GLY A 134 -7.36 -2.39 -10.68
CA GLY A 134 -6.11 -2.08 -11.36
C GLY A 134 -5.56 -0.74 -10.94
N ASN A 135 -4.92 0.00 -11.86
CA ASN A 135 -4.37 1.31 -11.60
C ASN A 135 -5.48 2.34 -11.38
N ILE A 136 -5.44 3.05 -10.26
CA ILE A 136 -6.38 4.11 -9.91
C ILE A 136 -5.71 5.48 -10.08
N ALA A 137 -4.50 5.61 -9.52
CA ALA A 137 -3.74 6.84 -9.61
C ALA A 137 -2.23 6.54 -9.48
N TYR A 138 -1.39 7.43 -9.99
CA TYR A 138 0.05 7.25 -10.01
C TYR A 138 0.79 8.58 -10.01
N GLU A 139 2.01 8.57 -9.48
CA GLU A 139 2.93 9.69 -9.57
C GLU A 139 3.46 9.87 -10.99
N SER A 140 3.73 11.10 -11.34
CA SER A 140 4.52 11.48 -12.52
C SER A 140 5.92 11.93 -12.13
N GLY A 141 6.75 12.26 -13.11
CA GLY A 141 8.07 12.83 -12.86
C GLY A 141 8.06 14.18 -12.11
N ALA A 142 6.90 14.82 -11.96
CA ALA A 142 6.74 16.01 -11.11
C ALA A 142 6.79 15.67 -9.61
N MET A 143 6.54 14.40 -9.24
CA MET A 143 6.50 13.90 -7.85
C MET A 143 5.57 14.71 -6.92
N GLU A 144 4.54 15.34 -7.50
CA GLU A 144 3.52 16.09 -6.79
C GLU A 144 2.20 15.35 -6.82
N GLU A 145 1.97 14.51 -5.82
CA GLU A 145 0.73 13.76 -5.64
C GLU A 145 0.45 12.76 -6.79
N MET A 146 -0.70 12.12 -6.78
CA MET A 146 -1.03 11.07 -7.75
C MET A 146 -2.07 11.56 -8.75
N ILE A 147 -1.78 11.35 -10.02
CA ILE A 147 -2.66 11.63 -11.16
C ILE A 147 -3.64 10.46 -11.29
N VAL A 148 -4.93 10.74 -11.34
CA VAL A 148 -5.96 9.72 -11.53
C VAL A 148 -5.92 9.19 -12.98
N ASP A 149 -6.04 7.88 -13.13
CA ASP A 149 -6.09 7.22 -14.44
C ASP A 149 -7.36 7.62 -15.21
N GLU A 150 -7.26 7.78 -16.53
CA GLU A 150 -8.34 8.26 -17.39
C GLU A 150 -9.50 7.26 -17.57
N HIS A 151 -9.31 6.00 -17.20
CA HIS A 151 -10.33 4.94 -17.33
C HIS A 151 -11.03 4.61 -16.02
N VAL A 152 -10.90 5.47 -15.03
CA VAL A 152 -11.67 5.38 -13.79
C VAL A 152 -12.27 6.72 -13.43
N ILE A 153 -13.39 6.69 -12.73
CA ILE A 153 -13.96 7.86 -12.06
C ILE A 153 -13.67 7.69 -10.59
N VAL A 154 -12.98 8.65 -9.99
CA VAL A 154 -12.67 8.68 -8.55
C VAL A 154 -13.54 9.73 -7.88
N GLU A 155 -14.26 9.31 -6.85
CA GLU A 155 -15.02 10.17 -5.95
C GLU A 155 -14.39 10.08 -4.54
N ILE A 156 -14.35 11.21 -3.84
CA ILE A 156 -14.00 11.25 -2.43
C ILE A 156 -15.27 11.51 -1.65
N VAL A 157 -15.68 10.59 -0.79
CA VAL A 157 -16.99 10.61 -0.15
C VAL A 157 -16.88 10.49 1.37
N THR A 158 -17.94 10.88 2.06
CA THR A 158 -18.07 10.66 3.50
C THR A 158 -18.24 9.16 3.76
N PRO A 159 -17.36 8.53 4.55
CA PRO A 159 -17.47 7.11 4.87
C PRO A 159 -18.84 6.76 5.42
N GLY A 160 -19.42 5.66 4.93
CA GLY A 160 -20.71 5.15 5.39
C GLY A 160 -21.95 5.78 4.77
N THR A 161 -21.90 7.03 4.27
CA THR A 161 -23.05 7.66 3.57
C THR A 161 -22.88 7.66 2.08
N GLY A 162 -21.64 7.76 1.59
CA GLY A 162 -21.34 7.86 0.18
C GLY A 162 -21.60 9.24 -0.43
N ASP A 163 -21.86 10.27 0.41
CA ASP A 163 -22.05 11.65 -0.04
C ASP A 163 -20.71 12.29 -0.39
N PRO A 164 -20.58 13.01 -1.51
CA PRO A 164 -19.33 13.68 -1.89
C PRO A 164 -18.88 14.69 -0.81
N VAL A 165 -17.59 14.73 -0.53
CA VAL A 165 -16.99 15.74 0.34
C VAL A 165 -16.61 17.01 -0.43
N ALA A 166 -16.39 18.11 0.28
CA ALA A 166 -15.88 19.32 -0.35
C ALA A 166 -14.46 19.12 -0.91
N PRO A 167 -14.07 19.81 -2.02
CA PRO A 167 -12.73 19.72 -2.57
C PRO A 167 -11.64 19.97 -1.51
N GLY A 168 -10.63 19.11 -1.47
CA GLY A 168 -9.55 19.16 -0.49
C GLY A 168 -9.85 18.51 0.87
N GLN A 169 -11.10 18.19 1.14
CA GLN A 169 -11.48 17.45 2.34
C GLN A 169 -11.16 15.96 2.19
N VAL A 170 -10.70 15.35 3.28
CA VAL A 170 -10.41 13.91 3.34
C VAL A 170 -11.71 13.12 3.41
N GLY A 171 -11.80 12.05 2.63
CA GLY A 171 -12.92 11.11 2.63
C GLY A 171 -12.51 9.76 2.06
N GLU A 172 -13.45 8.83 1.99
CA GLU A 172 -13.24 7.50 1.42
C GLU A 172 -13.15 7.57 -0.11
N VAL A 173 -12.17 6.84 -0.64
CA VAL A 173 -11.99 6.70 -2.09
C VAL A 173 -13.01 5.70 -2.63
N VAL A 174 -13.88 6.18 -3.49
CA VAL A 174 -14.86 5.37 -4.23
C VAL A 174 -14.51 5.43 -5.71
N VAL A 175 -14.49 4.28 -6.37
CA VAL A 175 -14.01 4.18 -7.75
C VAL A 175 -15.03 3.48 -8.64
N THR A 176 -15.28 4.07 -9.81
CA THR A 176 -16.02 3.42 -10.90
C THR A 176 -15.05 3.12 -12.04
N THR A 177 -14.98 1.85 -12.47
CA THR A 177 -14.19 1.45 -13.64
C THR A 177 -15.00 1.64 -14.92
N LEU A 178 -14.35 2.16 -15.96
CA LEU A 178 -14.93 2.26 -17.30
C LEU A 178 -14.63 1.00 -18.13
N ASN A 179 -14.59 -0.15 -17.47
CA ASN A 179 -14.31 -1.45 -18.07
C ASN A 179 -15.62 -2.22 -18.27
N PRO A 180 -16.03 -2.51 -19.51
CA PRO A 180 -17.29 -3.22 -19.78
C PRO A 180 -17.26 -4.69 -19.38
N ASP A 181 -16.09 -5.33 -19.33
CA ASP A 181 -15.95 -6.75 -19.02
C ASP A 181 -16.03 -7.04 -17.51
N TYR A 182 -15.63 -6.06 -16.69
CA TYR A 182 -15.69 -6.13 -15.22
C TYR A 182 -16.07 -4.76 -14.64
N PRO A 183 -17.32 -4.36 -14.79
CA PRO A 183 -17.76 -3.05 -14.32
C PRO A 183 -17.89 -3.04 -12.80
N LEU A 184 -17.07 -2.24 -12.15
CA LEU A 184 -17.22 -1.91 -10.74
C LEU A 184 -17.76 -0.48 -10.65
N ILE A 185 -18.96 -0.33 -10.13
CA ILE A 185 -19.65 0.95 -10.06
C ILE A 185 -19.67 1.42 -8.60
N ARG A 186 -19.05 2.58 -8.35
CA ARG A 186 -18.90 3.17 -7.02
C ARG A 186 -18.38 2.17 -5.97
N PHE A 187 -17.30 1.47 -6.34
CA PHE A 187 -16.64 0.51 -5.47
C PHE A 187 -15.92 1.25 -4.35
N ALA A 188 -16.34 1.03 -3.11
CA ALA A 188 -15.73 1.58 -1.91
C ALA A 188 -14.43 0.83 -1.59
N THR A 189 -13.30 1.53 -1.64
CA THR A 189 -11.99 0.89 -1.42
C THR A 189 -11.68 0.68 0.06
N GLY A 190 -12.37 1.38 0.95
CA GLY A 190 -12.04 1.47 2.37
C GLY A 190 -10.79 2.30 2.66
N ASP A 191 -10.24 2.99 1.67
CA ASP A 191 -9.06 3.85 1.82
C ASP A 191 -9.47 5.33 1.83
N LEU A 192 -8.70 6.14 2.55
CA LEU A 192 -8.88 7.59 2.61
C LEU A 192 -7.95 8.31 1.65
N SER A 193 -8.45 9.37 1.03
CA SER A 193 -7.68 10.34 0.24
C SER A 193 -8.37 11.70 0.22
N ALA A 194 -7.81 12.66 -0.52
CA ALA A 194 -8.42 13.96 -0.80
C ALA A 194 -8.09 14.40 -2.23
N VAL A 195 -9.03 15.07 -2.88
CA VAL A 195 -8.78 15.70 -4.19
C VAL A 195 -7.84 16.89 -4.01
N MET A 196 -6.87 17.01 -4.89
CA MET A 196 -5.94 18.14 -4.93
C MET A 196 -6.46 19.24 -5.85
N ALA A 197 -6.29 20.48 -5.44
CA ALA A 197 -6.58 21.63 -6.26
C ALA A 197 -5.46 21.88 -7.30
N GLY A 198 -5.84 22.53 -8.41
CA GLY A 198 -4.91 22.99 -9.44
C GLY A 198 -4.46 21.89 -10.41
N GLU A 199 -3.75 22.32 -11.44
CA GLU A 199 -3.22 21.46 -12.50
C GLU A 199 -1.90 20.80 -12.06
N SER A 200 -1.60 19.66 -12.67
CA SER A 200 -0.31 18.99 -12.41
C SER A 200 0.84 19.76 -13.09
N PRO A 201 1.98 19.96 -12.40
CA PRO A 201 3.16 20.56 -13.03
C PRO A 201 3.70 19.77 -14.23
N CYS A 202 3.31 18.52 -14.38
CA CYS A 202 3.66 17.70 -15.55
C CYS A 202 2.81 18.02 -16.80
N GLY A 203 1.86 18.95 -16.72
CA GLY A 203 0.99 19.38 -17.82
C GLY A 203 -0.22 18.48 -18.07
N ARG A 204 -0.47 17.45 -17.26
CA ARG A 204 -1.70 16.66 -17.36
C ARG A 204 -2.86 17.37 -16.70
N THR A 205 -4.03 17.28 -17.30
CA THR A 205 -5.28 17.91 -16.84
C THR A 205 -6.15 16.99 -15.99
N ASN A 206 -5.71 15.77 -15.76
CA ASN A 206 -6.40 14.82 -14.88
C ASN A 206 -6.50 15.35 -13.46
N ILE A 207 -7.58 15.00 -12.76
CA ILE A 207 -7.65 15.25 -11.32
C ILE A 207 -6.51 14.55 -10.61
N ARG A 208 -6.10 15.14 -9.47
CA ARG A 208 -5.07 14.56 -8.62
C ARG A 208 -5.63 14.24 -7.26
N ILE A 209 -5.11 13.20 -6.63
CA ILE A 209 -5.41 12.83 -5.25
C ILE A 209 -4.13 12.76 -4.43
N LYS A 210 -4.24 12.94 -3.12
CA LYS A 210 -3.10 12.85 -2.19
C LYS A 210 -2.49 11.46 -2.05
N GLY A 211 -3.07 10.45 -2.74
CA GLY A 211 -2.70 9.07 -2.54
C GLY A 211 -3.32 8.49 -1.27
N TRP A 212 -2.73 7.44 -0.73
CA TRP A 212 -3.28 6.75 0.42
C TRP A 212 -3.04 7.54 1.73
N MET A 213 -4.10 7.85 2.45
CA MET A 213 -4.07 8.62 3.71
C MET A 213 -4.54 7.82 4.93
N GLY A 214 -4.72 6.51 4.77
CA GLY A 214 -5.20 5.62 5.84
C GLY A 214 -6.44 4.85 5.43
N ARG A 215 -7.04 4.15 6.41
CA ARG A 215 -8.25 3.33 6.19
C ARG A 215 -9.49 4.02 6.75
N ALA A 216 -10.57 4.00 5.96
CA ALA A 216 -11.87 4.52 6.36
C ALA A 216 -12.57 3.63 7.41
N ASP A 217 -12.32 2.32 7.35
CA ASP A 217 -12.94 1.31 8.21
C ASP A 217 -12.12 0.97 9.46
N GLN A 218 -11.12 1.78 9.80
CA GLN A 218 -10.18 1.54 10.91
C GLN A 218 -9.37 0.23 10.78
N THR A 219 -9.47 -0.50 9.69
CA THR A 219 -8.64 -1.67 9.46
C THR A 219 -7.19 -1.25 9.24
N THR A 220 -6.27 -1.80 10.00
CA THR A 220 -4.86 -1.45 9.94
C THR A 220 -4.02 -2.69 9.70
N LYS A 221 -3.00 -2.58 8.83
CA LYS A 221 -2.03 -3.65 8.58
C LYS A 221 -0.84 -3.46 9.51
N ILE A 222 -0.58 -4.43 10.39
CA ILE A 222 0.53 -4.44 11.34
C ILE A 222 1.37 -5.68 11.09
N LYS A 223 2.66 -5.55 10.86
CA LYS A 223 3.58 -6.67 10.57
C LYS A 223 3.04 -7.62 9.48
N GLY A 224 2.42 -7.05 8.44
CA GLY A 224 1.85 -7.82 7.34
C GLY A 224 0.45 -8.42 7.58
N MET A 225 -0.10 -8.33 8.79
CA MET A 225 -1.41 -8.88 9.15
C MET A 225 -2.44 -7.76 9.31
N PHE A 226 -3.65 -7.97 8.80
CA PHE A 226 -4.76 -7.04 9.02
C PHE A 226 -5.36 -7.21 10.41
N VAL A 227 -5.44 -6.12 11.14
CA VAL A 227 -6.20 -6.00 12.38
C VAL A 227 -7.47 -5.20 12.10
N ARG A 228 -8.61 -5.76 12.48
CA ARG A 228 -9.95 -5.22 12.16
C ARG A 228 -10.74 -4.91 13.43
N PRO A 229 -11.65 -3.92 13.39
CA PRO A 229 -12.52 -3.59 14.54
C PRO A 229 -13.27 -4.78 15.11
N GLU A 230 -13.76 -5.70 14.25
CA GLU A 230 -14.49 -6.89 14.68
C GLU A 230 -13.63 -7.82 15.55
N GLN A 231 -12.34 -7.90 15.29
CA GLN A 231 -11.42 -8.68 16.12
C GLN A 231 -11.23 -8.03 17.49
N VAL A 232 -11.18 -6.70 17.56
CA VAL A 232 -11.13 -5.98 18.84
C VAL A 232 -12.42 -6.21 19.63
N ALA A 233 -13.57 -6.16 18.99
CA ALA A 233 -14.85 -6.48 19.61
C ALA A 233 -14.91 -7.93 20.12
N GLN A 234 -14.38 -8.90 19.36
CA GLN A 234 -14.25 -10.29 19.80
C GLN A 234 -13.34 -10.44 21.03
N LEU A 235 -12.25 -9.68 21.11
CA LEU A 235 -11.39 -9.65 22.28
C LEU A 235 -12.16 -9.15 23.52
N VAL A 236 -12.87 -8.05 23.39
CA VAL A 236 -13.71 -7.50 24.49
C VAL A 236 -14.77 -8.51 24.92
N ALA A 237 -15.48 -9.13 23.97
CA ALA A 237 -16.52 -10.11 24.27
C ALA A 237 -16.02 -11.38 24.99
N LYS A 238 -14.73 -11.73 24.87
CA LYS A 238 -14.13 -12.88 25.57
C LYS A 238 -13.90 -12.66 27.06
N HIS A 239 -13.93 -11.42 27.53
CA HIS A 239 -13.55 -11.05 28.87
C HIS A 239 -14.57 -10.06 29.43
N ALA A 240 -15.49 -10.52 30.29
CA ALA A 240 -16.59 -9.72 30.83
C ALA A 240 -16.12 -8.49 31.64
N GLU A 241 -14.88 -8.50 32.12
CA GLU A 241 -14.26 -7.40 32.86
C GLU A 241 -13.69 -6.30 31.98
N ILE A 242 -13.53 -6.55 30.67
CA ILE A 242 -13.06 -5.54 29.72
C ILE A 242 -14.22 -4.62 29.34
N LEU A 243 -14.10 -3.35 29.65
CA LEU A 243 -15.08 -2.34 29.26
C LEU A 243 -14.89 -1.90 27.81
N ARG A 244 -13.63 -1.62 27.43
CA ARG A 244 -13.24 -1.24 26.07
C ARG A 244 -11.80 -1.69 25.79
N ALA A 245 -11.46 -1.83 24.53
CA ALA A 245 -10.10 -2.04 24.10
C ALA A 245 -9.79 -1.17 22.89
N ARG A 246 -8.52 -0.71 22.77
CA ARG A 246 -7.99 0.00 21.61
C ARG A 246 -6.66 -0.58 21.22
N VAL A 247 -6.54 -0.93 19.95
CA VAL A 247 -5.27 -1.31 19.33
C VAL A 247 -4.58 -0.06 18.80
N ILE A 248 -3.32 0.13 19.16
CA ILE A 248 -2.50 1.20 18.65
C ILE A 248 -1.41 0.57 17.76
N ALA A 249 -1.44 0.90 16.47
CA ALA A 249 -0.37 0.60 15.55
C ALA A 249 0.67 1.71 15.63
N GLY A 250 1.89 1.35 15.94
CA GLY A 250 3.02 2.26 16.03
C GLY A 250 4.21 1.75 15.25
N ARG A 251 5.33 2.43 15.37
CA ARG A 251 6.59 2.05 14.75
C ARG A 251 7.75 2.25 15.71
N ASP A 252 8.70 1.34 15.67
CA ASP A 252 10.00 1.45 16.32
C ASP A 252 11.08 1.22 15.25
N GLY A 253 11.76 2.28 14.86
CA GLY A 253 12.61 2.26 13.66
C GLY A 253 11.81 1.86 12.42
N GLU A 254 12.24 0.81 11.73
CA GLU A 254 11.57 0.28 10.54
C GLU A 254 10.52 -0.80 10.85
N MET A 255 10.34 -1.16 12.13
CA MET A 255 9.45 -2.24 12.52
C MET A 255 8.12 -1.75 13.06
N ASP A 256 7.03 -2.31 12.55
CA ASP A 256 5.70 -2.10 13.12
C ASP A 256 5.63 -2.61 14.56
N THR A 257 5.00 -1.82 15.43
CA THR A 257 4.66 -2.20 16.79
C THR A 257 3.15 -2.25 16.96
N MET A 258 2.69 -3.07 17.90
CA MET A 258 1.29 -3.15 18.31
C MET A 258 1.20 -3.03 19.82
N THR A 259 0.39 -2.09 20.30
CA THR A 259 0.00 -1.97 21.71
C THR A 259 -1.50 -2.11 21.81
N VAL A 260 -1.99 -2.96 22.71
CA VAL A 260 -3.42 -3.11 23.01
C VAL A 260 -3.68 -2.51 24.37
N LYS A 261 -4.36 -1.35 24.39
CA LYS A 261 -4.85 -0.74 25.62
C LYS A 261 -6.21 -1.33 25.99
N ILE A 262 -6.32 -1.86 27.20
CA ILE A 262 -7.51 -2.54 27.71
C ILE A 262 -8.03 -1.78 28.92
N GLU A 263 -9.23 -1.20 28.81
CA GLU A 263 -9.93 -0.60 29.93
C GLU A 263 -10.58 -1.68 30.80
N ALA A 264 -10.07 -1.86 32.01
CA ALA A 264 -10.64 -2.75 33.01
C ALA A 264 -10.38 -2.22 34.43
N ALA A 265 -11.29 -2.47 35.34
CA ALA A 265 -11.13 -2.08 36.73
C ALA A 265 -9.99 -2.85 37.43
N SER A 266 -9.72 -4.05 36.97
CA SER A 266 -8.60 -4.90 37.39
C SER A 266 -8.26 -5.88 36.29
N GLY A 267 -7.03 -6.31 36.23
CA GLY A 267 -6.58 -7.30 35.22
C GLY A 267 -5.07 -7.39 35.16
N ASP A 268 -4.60 -8.55 34.76
CA ASP A 268 -3.18 -8.80 34.48
C ASP A 268 -2.95 -8.82 32.99
N ALA A 269 -1.99 -8.04 32.50
CA ALA A 269 -1.60 -8.00 31.09
C ALA A 269 -1.27 -9.40 30.56
N ALA A 270 -0.67 -10.28 31.36
CA ALA A 270 -0.34 -11.64 30.96
C ALA A 270 -1.59 -12.49 30.65
N ARG A 271 -2.69 -12.26 31.37
CA ARG A 271 -3.96 -12.94 31.11
C ARG A 271 -4.52 -12.61 29.72
N TYR A 272 -4.40 -11.35 29.31
CA TYR A 272 -4.92 -10.90 28.03
C TYR A 272 -4.00 -11.23 26.84
N ALA A 273 -2.69 -11.42 27.09
CA ALA A 273 -1.70 -11.66 26.04
C ALA A 273 -2.05 -12.86 25.15
N LYS A 274 -2.52 -13.95 25.75
CA LYS A 274 -2.94 -15.13 25.00
C LYS A 274 -4.17 -14.82 24.12
N SER A 275 -5.18 -14.18 24.69
CA SER A 275 -6.41 -13.83 23.96
C SER A 275 -6.15 -12.85 22.83
N VAL A 276 -5.27 -11.87 23.05
CA VAL A 276 -4.82 -10.95 22.01
C VAL A 276 -4.15 -11.70 20.85
N ALA A 277 -3.18 -12.57 21.16
CA ALA A 277 -2.52 -13.36 20.14
C ALA A 277 -3.46 -14.31 19.39
N ASP A 278 -4.42 -14.90 20.10
CA ASP A 278 -5.40 -15.83 19.52
C ASP A 278 -6.41 -15.11 18.59
N VAL A 279 -6.85 -13.90 18.95
CA VAL A 279 -7.87 -13.15 18.21
C VAL A 279 -7.27 -12.29 17.11
N LEU A 280 -6.23 -11.51 17.43
CA LEU A 280 -5.61 -10.59 16.48
C LEU A 280 -4.57 -11.29 15.58
N LYS A 281 -4.23 -12.54 15.88
CA LYS A 281 -3.16 -13.32 15.20
C LYS A 281 -1.78 -12.65 15.26
N LEU A 282 -1.60 -11.73 16.20
CA LEU A 282 -0.39 -10.94 16.42
C LEU A 282 -0.06 -10.87 17.91
N LYS A 283 1.23 -10.89 18.22
CA LYS A 283 1.72 -10.54 19.57
C LYS A 283 1.98 -9.04 19.64
N GLY A 284 1.55 -8.40 20.73
CA GLY A 284 1.75 -6.98 20.99
C GLY A 284 1.98 -6.71 22.48
N ASN A 285 2.34 -5.48 22.78
CA ASN A 285 2.36 -4.98 24.15
C ASN A 285 0.92 -4.81 24.67
N ILE A 286 0.69 -5.09 25.94
CA ILE A 286 -0.63 -4.97 26.57
C ILE A 286 -0.53 -4.00 27.73
N GLU A 287 -1.35 -2.97 27.69
CA GLU A 287 -1.50 -1.96 28.73
C GLU A 287 -2.91 -2.02 29.32
N VAL A 288 -3.01 -2.41 30.59
CA VAL A 288 -4.28 -2.30 31.31
C VAL A 288 -4.39 -0.89 31.84
N VAL A 289 -5.46 -0.21 31.47
CA VAL A 289 -5.72 1.20 31.80
C VAL A 289 -7.01 1.34 32.60
N ALA A 290 -7.10 2.40 33.40
CA ALA A 290 -8.27 2.65 34.24
C ALA A 290 -9.55 2.87 33.42
N PRO A 291 -10.74 2.49 33.94
CA PRO A 291 -12.00 2.80 33.30
C PRO A 291 -12.15 4.28 32.97
N GLY A 292 -12.61 4.60 31.75
CA GLY A 292 -12.81 5.97 31.28
C GLY A 292 -11.55 6.66 30.77
N SER A 293 -10.38 6.00 30.73
CA SER A 293 -9.14 6.61 30.27
C SER A 293 -8.97 6.60 28.75
N LEU A 294 -9.65 5.71 28.02
CA LEU A 294 -9.64 5.75 26.56
C LEU A 294 -10.59 6.83 26.04
N PRO A 295 -10.15 7.65 25.03
CA PRO A 295 -11.02 8.65 24.43
C PRO A 295 -12.33 8.04 23.91
N ASN A 296 -13.43 8.77 24.08
CA ASN A 296 -14.73 8.38 23.52
C ASN A 296 -14.90 8.98 22.11
N ASP A 297 -14.06 8.56 21.18
CA ASP A 297 -13.96 9.06 19.80
C ASP A 297 -14.38 8.02 18.75
N GLY A 298 -14.94 6.88 19.20
CA GLY A 298 -15.36 5.79 18.32
C GLY A 298 -14.20 4.98 17.70
N LYS A 299 -12.94 5.31 18.01
CA LYS A 299 -11.79 4.59 17.50
C LYS A 299 -11.46 3.37 18.36
N VAL A 300 -11.53 2.21 17.75
CA VAL A 300 -11.06 0.94 18.34
C VAL A 300 -9.67 0.54 17.82
N ILE A 301 -9.25 1.11 16.69
CA ILE A 301 -7.90 0.99 16.15
C ILE A 301 -7.39 2.40 15.84
N GLU A 302 -6.19 2.69 16.30
CA GLU A 302 -5.51 3.96 16.07
C GLU A 302 -4.15 3.68 15.40
N ASP A 303 -3.94 4.21 14.21
CA ASP A 303 -2.67 4.15 13.51
C ASP A 303 -1.89 5.44 13.77
N THR A 304 -0.83 5.34 14.57
CA THR A 304 0.01 6.49 14.94
C THR A 304 1.27 6.61 14.10
N ARG A 305 1.42 5.72 13.09
CA ARG A 305 2.57 5.77 12.19
C ARG A 305 2.44 6.99 11.29
N SER A 306 3.51 7.79 11.21
CA SER A 306 3.58 8.87 10.24
C SER A 306 3.88 8.29 8.86
N TYR A 307 3.08 8.65 7.88
CA TYR A 307 3.25 8.34 6.46
C TYR A 307 3.70 9.59 5.67
N GLY A 308 4.27 10.56 6.40
CA GLY A 308 4.68 11.87 5.88
C GLY A 308 5.99 11.85 5.11
#